data_aec8ed9a3e2d799dae71b319c118f237
#
_entry.id   aec8ed9a3e2d799dae71b319c118f237
#
_cell.length_a   1.000
_cell.length_b   1.000
_cell.length_c   1.000
_cell.angle_alpha   90.00
_cell.angle_beta   90.00
_cell.angle_gamma   90.00
#
_symmetry.space_group_name_H-M   'P 1'
#
loop_
_entity.id
_entity.type
_entity.pdbx_description
1 polymer ?
#
loop_
_entity_poly.entity_id
_entity_poly.type
_entity_poly.pdbx_seq_one_letter_code
_entity_poly.pdbx_strand_id
1 'polypeptide(L)'
;NETSSALLTGTADAGDAYQEQTLFIGDSNTVRLYANGLISLQQFCAKEGIGTSAALNEGIVTFKRDDNRYTIAQAVAKMKPRRVVIMLGTNDNGMNTEDFISNYTALVQAIQASYPYTDIIVNTVPPVPSNHSNYPNMDQTRIDDFNMALLTMCEQLGVKFLNSAEALKDANGYGNVDYYQSGDIHLKPAGLKVLLKYLRTHAYETEDRRPDTNNIPTRAEYTAKPSSAVEAPSSSEAVSSSVVEEKTEYQADYRVDKTG
;
A
#
# COMPACT_ATOMS: atom_id res chain seq x y z
N ASN A 1 13.97 7.50 23.00
CA ASN A 1 13.37 6.74 21.90
C ASN A 1 13.89 7.31 20.58
N GLU A 2 14.64 6.52 19.83
CA GLU A 2 15.11 6.89 18.51
C GLU A 2 14.08 6.44 17.45
N THR A 3 13.89 7.26 16.43
CA THR A 3 13.09 6.88 15.28
C THR A 3 13.86 5.84 14.46
N SER A 4 13.18 4.80 13.97
CA SER A 4 13.77 3.78 13.11
C SER A 4 14.41 4.39 11.86
N SER A 5 15.60 3.91 11.50
CA SER A 5 16.27 4.32 10.26
C SER A 5 15.54 3.87 8.99
N ALA A 6 14.66 2.88 9.08
CA ALA A 6 13.81 2.44 7.97
C ALA A 6 12.62 3.39 7.74
N LEU A 7 12.15 4.09 8.78
CA LEU A 7 11.00 4.98 8.70
C LEU A 7 11.31 6.22 7.86
N LEU A 8 10.54 6.43 6.79
CA LEU A 8 10.60 7.65 6.01
C LEU A 8 9.98 8.81 6.78
N THR A 9 10.70 9.92 6.85
CA THR A 9 10.29 11.14 7.57
C THR A 9 9.84 12.22 6.59
N GLY A 10 9.19 13.28 7.11
CA GLY A 10 8.64 14.37 6.30
C GLY A 10 9.69 15.08 5.46
N THR A 11 9.35 15.32 4.21
CA THR A 11 10.13 16.09 3.22
C THR A 11 9.25 17.18 2.60
N ALA A 12 9.87 18.09 1.86
CA ALA A 12 9.12 18.87 0.89
C ALA A 12 8.43 17.94 -0.13
N ASP A 13 7.35 18.41 -0.77
CA ASP A 13 6.67 17.63 -1.82
C ASP A 13 7.65 17.39 -2.97
N ALA A 14 7.94 16.12 -3.24
CA ALA A 14 8.87 15.72 -4.31
C ALA A 14 8.26 15.84 -5.72
N GLY A 15 6.98 16.17 -5.82
CA GLY A 15 6.29 16.47 -7.06
C GLY A 15 5.85 15.28 -7.89
N ASP A 16 5.27 15.58 -9.03
CA ASP A 16 4.67 14.60 -9.93
C ASP A 16 5.71 13.62 -10.52
N ALA A 17 6.90 14.10 -10.82
CA ALA A 17 7.96 13.26 -11.37
C ALA A 17 8.36 12.11 -10.42
N TYR A 18 8.40 12.37 -9.12
CA TYR A 18 8.64 11.35 -8.11
C TYR A 18 7.56 10.27 -8.13
N GLN A 19 6.30 10.67 -8.20
CA GLN A 19 5.16 9.75 -8.27
C GLN A 19 5.14 8.98 -9.59
N GLU A 20 5.41 9.62 -10.71
CA GLU A 20 5.46 9.00 -12.04
C GLU A 20 6.56 7.93 -12.16
N GLN A 21 7.65 8.09 -11.44
CA GLN A 21 8.76 7.13 -11.38
C GLN A 21 8.53 5.98 -10.38
N THR A 22 7.36 5.91 -9.78
CA THR A 22 6.99 4.92 -8.77
C THR A 22 6.09 3.86 -9.38
N LEU A 23 6.42 2.58 -9.16
CA LEU A 23 5.56 1.45 -9.46
C LEU A 23 4.79 1.07 -8.19
N PHE A 24 3.46 1.06 -8.29
CA PHE A 24 2.56 0.73 -7.19
C PHE A 24 2.17 -0.74 -7.24
N ILE A 25 2.48 -1.46 -6.17
CA ILE A 25 2.20 -2.89 -6.00
C ILE A 25 1.21 -3.05 -4.85
N GLY A 26 0.12 -3.78 -5.09
CA GLY A 26 -0.85 -3.98 -4.01
C GLY A 26 -2.10 -4.75 -4.41
N ASP A 27 -3.14 -4.49 -3.64
CA ASP A 27 -4.45 -5.10 -3.74
C ASP A 27 -5.50 -4.12 -4.30
N SER A 28 -6.77 -4.28 -3.90
CA SER A 28 -7.87 -3.45 -4.38
C SER A 28 -7.68 -1.96 -4.15
N ASN A 29 -7.03 -1.51 -3.07
CA ASN A 29 -6.75 -0.08 -2.88
C ASN A 29 -5.76 0.46 -3.92
N THR A 30 -4.78 -0.33 -4.31
CA THR A 30 -3.87 0.04 -5.42
C THR A 30 -4.59 0.00 -6.76
N VAL A 31 -5.46 -0.98 -7.00
CA VAL A 31 -6.34 -1.00 -8.19
C VAL A 31 -7.19 0.27 -8.25
N ARG A 32 -7.70 0.75 -7.11
CA ARG A 32 -8.49 1.99 -7.04
C ARG A 32 -7.68 3.23 -7.41
N LEU A 33 -6.40 3.29 -7.11
CA LEU A 33 -5.51 4.36 -7.59
C LEU A 33 -5.54 4.45 -9.13
N TYR A 34 -5.41 3.32 -9.79
CA TYR A 34 -5.48 3.22 -11.25
C TYR A 34 -6.90 3.50 -11.77
N ALA A 35 -7.92 2.85 -11.22
CA ALA A 35 -9.30 2.98 -11.65
C ALA A 35 -9.86 4.40 -11.53
N ASN A 36 -9.35 5.18 -10.58
CA ASN A 36 -9.70 6.60 -10.39
C ASN A 36 -8.77 7.57 -11.15
N GLY A 37 -7.91 7.07 -12.02
CA GLY A 37 -7.05 7.88 -12.86
C GLY A 37 -5.93 8.62 -12.13
N LEU A 38 -5.58 8.18 -10.91
CA LEU A 38 -4.54 8.81 -10.09
C LEU A 38 -3.13 8.32 -10.40
N ILE A 39 -3.01 7.13 -10.97
CA ILE A 39 -1.78 6.56 -11.51
C ILE A 39 -2.07 5.97 -12.90
N SER A 40 -1.03 5.80 -13.71
CA SER A 40 -1.16 5.18 -15.03
C SER A 40 -1.10 3.66 -14.96
N LEU A 41 -1.55 3.00 -16.03
CA LEU A 41 -1.43 1.56 -16.19
C LEU A 41 0.03 1.08 -16.11
N GLN A 42 0.97 1.89 -16.58
CA GLN A 42 2.40 1.57 -16.56
C GLN A 42 3.02 1.68 -15.14
N GLN A 43 2.33 2.31 -14.19
CA GLN A 43 2.74 2.44 -12.79
C GLN A 43 2.07 1.40 -11.86
N PHE A 44 1.52 0.31 -12.39
CA PHE A 44 0.53 -0.47 -11.69
C PHE A 44 0.81 -1.98 -11.79
N CYS A 45 1.00 -2.66 -10.65
CA CYS A 45 1.04 -4.11 -10.50
C CYS A 45 0.20 -4.50 -9.29
N ALA A 46 -1.09 -4.70 -9.50
CA ALA A 46 -2.02 -5.05 -8.43
C ALA A 46 -3.20 -5.86 -8.95
N LYS A 47 -3.92 -6.48 -8.03
CA LYS A 47 -5.16 -7.20 -8.31
C LYS A 47 -6.07 -7.15 -7.09
N GLU A 48 -7.38 -7.03 -7.32
CA GLU A 48 -8.35 -7.06 -6.24
C GLU A 48 -8.31 -8.39 -5.48
N GLY A 49 -8.39 -8.31 -4.17
CA GLY A 49 -8.53 -9.47 -3.28
C GLY A 49 -7.25 -10.24 -3.01
N ILE A 50 -6.10 -9.85 -3.55
CA ILE A 50 -4.86 -10.59 -3.29
C ILE A 50 -4.29 -10.30 -1.90
N GLY A 51 -3.81 -11.36 -1.27
CA GLY A 51 -2.92 -11.30 -0.12
C GLY A 51 -1.46 -11.48 -0.53
N THR A 52 -0.60 -11.57 0.47
CA THR A 52 0.85 -11.68 0.26
C THR A 52 1.28 -12.98 -0.44
N SER A 53 0.60 -14.10 -0.18
CA SER A 53 0.89 -15.37 -0.85
C SER A 53 0.62 -15.30 -2.36
N ALA A 54 -0.52 -14.76 -2.75
CA ALA A 54 -0.88 -14.59 -4.16
C ALA A 54 0.07 -13.57 -4.84
N ALA A 55 0.41 -12.49 -4.15
CA ALA A 55 1.35 -11.49 -4.65
C ALA A 55 2.75 -12.08 -4.93
N LEU A 56 3.17 -13.05 -4.13
CA LEU A 56 4.44 -13.77 -4.34
C LEU A 56 4.37 -14.77 -5.50
N ASN A 57 3.29 -15.56 -5.57
CA ASN A 57 3.27 -16.80 -6.34
C ASN A 57 2.45 -16.74 -7.64
N GLU A 58 1.45 -15.85 -7.73
CA GLU A 58 0.56 -15.81 -8.88
C GLU A 58 1.07 -14.90 -9.98
N GLY A 59 0.89 -15.34 -11.23
CA GLY A 59 1.10 -14.52 -12.41
C GLY A 59 -0.09 -13.58 -12.61
N ILE A 60 0.03 -12.34 -12.13
CA ILE A 60 -1.04 -11.34 -12.21
C ILE A 60 -0.76 -10.20 -13.19
N VAL A 61 0.44 -10.14 -13.75
CA VAL A 61 0.89 -9.05 -14.61
C VAL A 61 0.99 -9.51 -16.05
N THR A 62 0.39 -8.76 -16.96
CA THR A 62 0.40 -9.03 -18.38
C THR A 62 0.87 -7.82 -19.18
N PHE A 63 1.50 -8.09 -20.34
CA PHE A 63 2.00 -7.06 -21.24
C PHE A 63 1.39 -7.22 -22.62
N LYS A 64 1.33 -6.13 -23.39
CA LYS A 64 0.86 -6.16 -24.78
C LYS A 64 1.76 -7.06 -25.62
N ARG A 65 1.15 -7.85 -26.48
CA ARG A 65 1.84 -8.79 -27.41
C ARG A 65 2.66 -9.87 -26.72
N ASP A 66 2.28 -10.21 -25.49
CA ASP A 66 2.90 -11.29 -24.70
C ASP A 66 1.77 -12.13 -24.09
N ASP A 67 1.72 -13.41 -24.42
CA ASP A 67 0.69 -14.32 -23.94
C ASP A 67 1.00 -14.88 -22.53
N ASN A 68 2.18 -14.59 -22.00
CA ASN A 68 2.57 -15.04 -20.67
C ASN A 68 2.01 -14.16 -19.57
N ARG A 69 1.84 -14.75 -18.40
CA ARG A 69 1.55 -14.05 -17.15
C ARG A 69 2.79 -14.06 -16.28
N TYR A 70 3.02 -12.97 -15.62
CA TYR A 70 4.21 -12.76 -14.78
C TYR A 70 3.81 -12.52 -13.34
N THR A 71 4.62 -13.05 -12.42
CA THR A 71 4.55 -12.65 -11.01
C THR A 71 4.98 -11.19 -10.85
N ILE A 72 4.65 -10.60 -9.73
CA ILE A 72 5.06 -9.21 -9.43
C ILE A 72 6.58 -9.06 -9.52
N ALA A 73 7.36 -9.97 -8.93
CA ALA A 73 8.82 -9.90 -8.97
C ALA A 73 9.37 -9.98 -10.41
N GLN A 74 8.82 -10.87 -11.23
CA GLN A 74 9.17 -10.97 -12.65
C GLN A 74 8.83 -9.69 -13.42
N ALA A 75 7.64 -9.12 -13.14
CA ALA A 75 7.20 -7.89 -13.78
C ALA A 75 8.08 -6.69 -13.41
N VAL A 76 8.51 -6.58 -12.16
CA VAL A 76 9.43 -5.53 -11.72
C VAL A 76 10.74 -5.56 -12.53
N ALA A 77 11.31 -6.73 -12.76
CA ALA A 77 12.51 -6.88 -13.58
C ALA A 77 12.31 -6.43 -15.04
N LYS A 78 11.10 -6.61 -15.58
CA LYS A 78 10.74 -6.16 -16.94
C LYS A 78 10.46 -4.65 -17.00
N MET A 79 9.79 -4.11 -15.98
CA MET A 79 9.33 -2.72 -15.94
C MET A 79 10.42 -1.75 -15.50
N LYS A 80 11.46 -2.23 -14.84
CA LYS A 80 12.65 -1.45 -14.43
C LYS A 80 12.29 -0.15 -13.71
N PRO A 81 11.44 -0.17 -12.66
CA PRO A 81 11.01 1.04 -12.00
C PRO A 81 12.13 1.69 -11.20
N ARG A 82 12.07 3.00 -11.07
CA ARG A 82 12.99 3.76 -10.21
C ARG A 82 12.82 3.35 -8.75
N ARG A 83 11.57 3.19 -8.32
CA ARG A 83 11.17 2.70 -7.00
C ARG A 83 9.88 1.90 -7.09
N VAL A 84 9.68 1.04 -6.11
CA VAL A 84 8.39 0.36 -5.90
C VAL A 84 7.83 0.75 -4.54
N VAL A 85 6.51 0.90 -4.47
CA VAL A 85 5.75 1.04 -3.22
C VAL A 85 4.80 -0.14 -3.11
N ILE A 86 4.93 -0.92 -2.05
CA ILE A 86 4.12 -2.11 -1.81
C ILE A 86 3.11 -1.80 -0.70
N MET A 87 1.84 -2.02 -0.97
CA MET A 87 0.74 -1.87 -0.01
C MET A 87 -0.14 -3.12 -0.04
N LEU A 88 0.13 -4.05 0.86
CA LEU A 88 -0.55 -5.33 1.02
C LEU A 88 -0.82 -5.61 2.49
N GLY A 89 -1.79 -6.46 2.77
CA GLY A 89 -2.10 -6.93 4.12
C GLY A 89 -3.58 -6.89 4.47
N THR A 90 -4.37 -6.07 3.82
CA THR A 90 -5.82 -6.00 4.05
C THR A 90 -6.49 -7.36 3.87
N ASN A 91 -6.09 -8.13 2.85
CA ASN A 91 -6.63 -9.46 2.57
C ASN A 91 -5.96 -10.58 3.38
N ASP A 92 -4.98 -10.26 4.21
CA ASP A 92 -4.29 -11.18 5.13
C ASP A 92 -4.75 -10.98 6.59
N ASN A 93 -5.78 -10.20 6.83
CA ASN A 93 -6.22 -9.85 8.19
C ASN A 93 -6.63 -11.07 9.04
N GLY A 94 -7.01 -12.18 8.44
CA GLY A 94 -7.26 -13.46 9.12
C GLY A 94 -6.01 -14.27 9.47
N MET A 95 -4.84 -13.86 8.98
CA MET A 95 -3.56 -14.54 9.16
C MET A 95 -2.89 -14.11 10.46
N ASN A 96 -2.07 -14.97 11.08
CA ASN A 96 -1.23 -14.52 12.17
C ASN A 96 -0.05 -13.66 11.66
N THR A 97 0.51 -12.86 12.54
CA THR A 97 1.56 -11.90 12.17
C THR A 97 2.83 -12.58 11.66
N GLU A 98 3.22 -13.73 12.21
CA GLU A 98 4.41 -14.47 11.77
C GLU A 98 4.28 -14.93 10.31
N ASP A 99 3.16 -15.54 9.95
CA ASP A 99 2.91 -16.01 8.59
C ASP A 99 2.80 -14.85 7.60
N PHE A 100 2.15 -13.76 8.01
CA PHE A 100 2.07 -12.55 7.22
C PHE A 100 3.47 -11.99 6.91
N ILE A 101 4.33 -11.85 7.92
CA ILE A 101 5.71 -11.35 7.75
C ILE A 101 6.56 -12.31 6.95
N SER A 102 6.41 -13.62 7.13
CA SER A 102 7.12 -14.63 6.34
C SER A 102 6.81 -14.48 4.85
N ASN A 103 5.54 -14.36 4.50
CA ASN A 103 5.11 -14.14 3.11
C ASN A 103 5.59 -12.80 2.55
N TYR A 104 5.48 -11.74 3.33
CA TYR A 104 5.90 -10.40 2.90
C TYR A 104 7.41 -10.33 2.69
N THR A 105 8.18 -10.90 3.61
CA THR A 105 9.65 -11.02 3.49
C THR A 105 10.02 -11.74 2.20
N ALA A 106 9.38 -12.86 1.89
CA ALA A 106 9.63 -13.60 0.66
C ALA A 106 9.34 -12.77 -0.60
N LEU A 107 8.26 -11.97 -0.59
CA LEU A 107 7.93 -11.07 -1.69
C LEU A 107 9.01 -9.98 -1.88
N VAL A 108 9.41 -9.32 -0.81
CA VAL A 108 10.47 -8.28 -0.87
C VAL A 108 11.78 -8.88 -1.37
N GLN A 109 12.18 -10.03 -0.84
CA GLN A 109 13.41 -10.72 -1.27
C GLN A 109 13.33 -11.16 -2.73
N ALA A 110 12.18 -11.62 -3.20
CA ALA A 110 11.97 -11.97 -4.60
C ALA A 110 12.15 -10.75 -5.53
N ILE A 111 11.67 -9.59 -5.13
CA ILE A 111 11.87 -8.33 -5.87
C ILE A 111 13.33 -7.91 -5.84
N GLN A 112 13.98 -7.96 -4.68
CA GLN A 112 15.43 -7.67 -4.55
C GLN A 112 16.29 -8.56 -5.44
N ALA A 113 15.95 -9.84 -5.51
CA ALA A 113 16.68 -10.81 -6.35
C ALA A 113 16.43 -10.60 -7.85
N SER A 114 15.20 -10.27 -8.24
CA SER A 114 14.83 -10.11 -9.65
C SER A 114 15.32 -8.79 -10.24
N TYR A 115 15.31 -7.71 -9.45
CA TYR A 115 15.74 -6.38 -9.88
C TYR A 115 16.37 -5.58 -8.73
N PRO A 116 17.66 -5.75 -8.45
CA PRO A 116 18.34 -5.16 -7.30
C PRO A 116 18.57 -3.65 -7.40
N TYR A 117 18.18 -3.02 -8.50
CA TYR A 117 18.43 -1.61 -8.80
C TYR A 117 17.27 -0.69 -8.43
N THR A 118 16.12 -1.24 -8.04
CA THR A 118 14.97 -0.45 -7.59
C THR A 118 15.02 -0.18 -6.10
N ASP A 119 14.58 1.00 -5.68
CA ASP A 119 14.34 1.27 -4.27
C ASP A 119 13.00 0.66 -3.85
N ILE A 120 12.98 -0.02 -2.71
CA ILE A 120 11.78 -0.66 -2.20
C ILE A 120 11.25 0.11 -1.00
N ILE A 121 10.00 0.50 -1.08
CA ILE A 121 9.25 1.16 0.00
C ILE A 121 8.05 0.28 0.35
N VAL A 122 7.98 -0.12 1.61
CA VAL A 122 6.84 -0.84 2.17
C VAL A 122 5.91 0.19 2.81
N ASN A 123 4.70 0.32 2.29
CA ASN A 123 3.69 1.18 2.85
C ASN A 123 2.86 0.43 3.89
N THR A 124 2.41 1.13 4.92
CA THR A 124 1.52 0.57 5.93
C THR A 124 0.27 -0.04 5.30
N VAL A 125 -0.23 -1.10 5.91
CA VAL A 125 -1.61 -1.57 5.67
C VAL A 125 -2.56 -0.44 6.04
N PRO A 126 -3.49 -0.04 5.15
CA PRO A 126 -4.40 1.05 5.46
C PRO A 126 -5.26 0.74 6.70
N PRO A 127 -5.57 1.75 7.52
CA PRO A 127 -6.51 1.57 8.61
C PRO A 127 -7.92 1.32 8.08
N VAL A 128 -8.77 0.77 8.93
CA VAL A 128 -10.19 0.62 8.64
C VAL A 128 -11.01 1.53 9.57
N PRO A 129 -12.16 2.06 9.13
CA PRO A 129 -13.00 2.87 9.99
C PRO A 129 -13.59 2.00 11.12
N SER A 130 -14.01 2.61 12.22
CA SER A 130 -14.68 1.91 13.32
C SER A 130 -15.94 1.19 12.87
N ASN A 131 -16.72 1.81 11.97
CA ASN A 131 -17.81 1.14 11.27
C ASN A 131 -17.30 0.54 9.96
N HIS A 132 -17.11 -0.78 9.96
CA HIS A 132 -16.78 -1.59 8.78
C HIS A 132 -17.71 -2.79 8.67
N SER A 133 -19.00 -2.55 8.82
CA SER A 133 -20.06 -3.59 8.92
C SER A 133 -20.14 -4.52 7.70
N ASN A 134 -19.72 -4.05 6.51
CA ASN A 134 -19.64 -4.89 5.31
C ASN A 134 -18.45 -5.87 5.35
N TYR A 135 -17.53 -5.68 6.28
CA TYR A 135 -16.32 -6.49 6.47
C TYR A 135 -16.12 -6.80 7.96
N PRO A 136 -17.02 -7.57 8.58
CA PRO A 136 -17.07 -7.71 10.05
C PRO A 136 -15.86 -8.42 10.63
N ASN A 137 -15.08 -9.13 9.81
CA ASN A 137 -13.88 -9.85 10.26
C ASN A 137 -12.61 -9.00 10.23
N MET A 138 -12.69 -7.75 9.80
CA MET A 138 -11.56 -6.82 9.86
C MET A 138 -11.29 -6.39 11.30
N ASP A 139 -10.02 -6.30 11.65
CA ASP A 139 -9.56 -5.96 12.99
C ASP A 139 -8.43 -4.93 12.91
N GLN A 140 -8.69 -3.70 13.37
CA GLN A 140 -7.70 -2.63 13.38
C GLN A 140 -6.48 -2.96 14.26
N THR A 141 -6.68 -3.66 15.37
CA THR A 141 -5.57 -4.09 16.23
C THR A 141 -4.61 -5.01 15.48
N ARG A 142 -5.14 -5.94 14.70
CA ARG A 142 -4.32 -6.82 13.86
C ARG A 142 -3.59 -6.05 12.76
N ILE A 143 -4.24 -5.07 12.15
CA ILE A 143 -3.59 -4.18 11.16
C ILE A 143 -2.42 -3.43 11.81
N ASP A 144 -2.60 -2.90 13.01
CA ASP A 144 -1.54 -2.20 13.72
C ASP A 144 -0.38 -3.14 14.09
N ASP A 145 -0.67 -4.37 14.52
CA ASP A 145 0.34 -5.40 14.76
C ASP A 145 1.12 -5.75 13.48
N PHE A 146 0.44 -5.88 12.35
CA PHE A 146 1.07 -6.08 11.05
C PHE A 146 2.01 -4.92 10.71
N ASN A 147 1.58 -3.69 10.92
CA ASN A 147 2.38 -2.51 10.59
C ASN A 147 3.61 -2.38 11.48
N MET A 148 3.52 -2.71 12.76
CA MET A 148 4.69 -2.77 13.65
C MET A 148 5.69 -3.83 13.19
N ALA A 149 5.21 -5.00 12.83
CA ALA A 149 6.06 -6.08 12.32
C ALA A 149 6.67 -5.75 10.95
N LEU A 150 5.95 -5.02 10.08
CA LEU A 150 6.49 -4.52 8.81
C LEU A 150 7.66 -3.56 9.01
N LEU A 151 7.59 -2.68 10.00
CA LEU A 151 8.71 -1.79 10.31
C LEU A 151 9.97 -2.59 10.67
N THR A 152 9.85 -3.57 11.56
CA THR A 152 10.95 -4.46 11.93
C THR A 152 11.50 -5.23 10.73
N MET A 153 10.61 -5.75 9.88
CA MET A 153 11.01 -6.42 8.63
C MET A 153 11.81 -5.48 7.71
N CYS A 154 11.36 -4.23 7.56
CA CYS A 154 12.06 -3.24 6.74
C CYS A 154 13.47 -2.95 7.27
N GLU A 155 13.64 -2.84 8.59
CA GLU A 155 14.95 -2.70 9.22
C GLU A 155 15.86 -3.88 8.91
N GLN A 156 15.35 -5.10 9.02
CA GLN A 156 16.10 -6.33 8.77
C GLN A 156 16.48 -6.50 7.30
N LEU A 157 15.62 -6.12 6.38
CA LEU A 157 15.84 -6.27 4.93
C LEU A 157 16.56 -5.07 4.29
N GLY A 158 16.76 -3.99 5.03
CA GLY A 158 17.38 -2.77 4.50
C GLY A 158 16.52 -2.03 3.49
N VAL A 159 15.19 -2.12 3.60
CA VAL A 159 14.22 -1.38 2.79
C VAL A 159 13.52 -0.30 3.62
N LYS A 160 12.79 0.60 2.98
CA LYS A 160 12.14 1.72 3.65
C LYS A 160 10.69 1.42 3.99
N PHE A 161 10.21 2.06 5.06
CA PHE A 161 8.85 1.96 5.58
C PHE A 161 8.17 3.33 5.50
N LEU A 162 6.99 3.37 4.87
CA LEU A 162 6.16 4.56 4.70
C LEU A 162 4.92 4.44 5.58
N ASN A 163 4.80 5.30 6.59
CA ASN A 163 3.67 5.28 7.52
C ASN A 163 2.50 6.13 7.03
N SER A 164 1.96 5.86 5.85
CA SER A 164 0.84 6.62 5.32
C SER A 164 -0.46 6.44 6.13
N ALA A 165 -0.57 5.38 6.91
CA ALA A 165 -1.70 5.15 7.82
C ALA A 165 -1.88 6.31 8.81
N GLU A 166 -0.80 6.96 9.24
CA GLU A 166 -0.83 8.13 10.09
C GLU A 166 -1.74 9.24 9.54
N ALA A 167 -1.67 9.51 8.24
CA ALA A 167 -2.49 10.53 7.57
C ALA A 167 -3.93 10.09 7.29
N LEU A 168 -4.22 8.79 7.39
CA LEU A 168 -5.53 8.21 7.11
C LEU A 168 -6.34 7.93 8.38
N LYS A 169 -5.72 7.98 9.56
CA LYS A 169 -6.36 7.71 10.85
C LYS A 169 -7.07 8.94 11.41
N ASP A 170 -8.13 8.66 12.16
CA ASP A 170 -8.76 9.63 13.05
C ASP A 170 -8.04 9.69 14.42
N ALA A 171 -8.54 10.52 15.32
CA ALA A 171 -7.96 10.68 16.67
C ALA A 171 -8.05 9.43 17.54
N ASN A 172 -8.87 8.47 17.19
CA ASN A 172 -9.06 7.20 17.93
C ASN A 172 -8.25 6.04 17.33
N GLY A 173 -7.45 6.28 16.28
CA GLY A 173 -6.62 5.26 15.64
C GLY A 173 -7.33 4.40 14.60
N TYR A 174 -8.57 4.72 14.25
CA TYR A 174 -9.31 4.11 13.16
C TYR A 174 -9.19 4.92 11.87
N GLY A 175 -9.55 4.32 10.74
CA GLY A 175 -9.65 5.07 9.49
C GLY A 175 -10.65 6.24 9.62
N ASN A 176 -10.23 7.42 9.16
CA ASN A 176 -11.08 8.60 9.16
C ASN A 176 -12.27 8.38 8.20
N VAL A 177 -13.49 8.53 8.70
CA VAL A 177 -14.72 8.28 7.95
C VAL A 177 -14.84 9.12 6.67
N ASP A 178 -14.17 10.26 6.59
CA ASP A 178 -14.14 11.10 5.40
C ASP A 178 -13.42 10.44 4.21
N TYR A 179 -12.65 9.40 4.46
CA TYR A 179 -11.87 8.67 3.44
C TYR A 179 -12.47 7.35 3.02
N TYR A 180 -13.60 6.94 3.62
CA TYR A 180 -14.27 5.67 3.37
C TYR A 180 -15.78 5.86 3.15
N GLN A 181 -16.39 4.95 2.40
CA GLN A 181 -17.85 4.82 2.43
C GLN A 181 -18.30 4.18 3.73
N SER A 182 -19.54 4.48 4.14
CA SER A 182 -20.12 3.89 5.35
C SER A 182 -20.11 2.36 5.28
N GLY A 183 -19.52 1.74 6.30
CA GLY A 183 -19.40 0.28 6.39
C GLY A 183 -18.32 -0.36 5.53
N ASP A 184 -17.58 0.40 4.74
CA ASP A 184 -16.55 -0.09 3.83
C ASP A 184 -15.14 0.07 4.41
N ILE A 185 -14.18 -0.65 3.82
CA ILE A 185 -12.75 -0.61 4.15
C ILE A 185 -11.89 -0.08 3.01
N HIS A 186 -12.46 0.18 1.85
CA HIS A 186 -11.76 0.71 0.69
C HIS A 186 -11.73 2.23 0.70
N LEU A 187 -10.58 2.80 0.34
CA LEU A 187 -10.38 4.23 0.28
C LEU A 187 -11.19 4.88 -0.85
N LYS A 188 -11.87 5.97 -0.54
CA LYS A 188 -12.45 6.90 -1.52
C LYS A 188 -11.33 7.68 -2.24
N PRO A 189 -11.63 8.37 -3.35
CA PRO A 189 -10.67 9.26 -4.01
C PRO A 189 -10.01 10.27 -3.08
N ALA A 190 -10.73 10.83 -2.13
CA ALA A 190 -10.17 11.75 -1.13
C ALA A 190 -9.05 11.10 -0.30
N GLY A 191 -9.25 9.87 0.18
CA GLY A 191 -8.25 9.11 0.92
C GLY A 191 -7.07 8.66 0.04
N LEU A 192 -7.34 8.25 -1.19
CA LEU A 192 -6.31 7.89 -2.17
C LEU A 192 -5.38 9.08 -2.48
N LYS A 193 -5.92 10.29 -2.58
CA LYS A 193 -5.14 11.51 -2.77
C LYS A 193 -4.30 11.86 -1.55
N VAL A 194 -4.81 11.64 -0.35
CA VAL A 194 -4.04 11.81 0.90
C VAL A 194 -2.85 10.85 0.93
N LEU A 195 -3.07 9.59 0.55
CA LEU A 195 -2.02 8.58 0.46
C LEU A 195 -0.90 8.99 -0.51
N LEU A 196 -1.25 9.45 -1.71
CA LEU A 196 -0.27 9.90 -2.70
C LEU A 196 0.47 11.15 -2.27
N LYS A 197 -0.21 12.10 -1.61
CA LYS A 197 0.45 13.27 -1.04
C LYS A 197 1.43 12.89 0.08
N TYR A 198 1.06 11.93 0.92
CA TYR A 198 1.94 11.43 1.97
C TYR A 198 3.21 10.80 1.37
N LEU A 199 3.07 10.01 0.32
CA LEU A 199 4.21 9.46 -0.43
C LEU A 199 5.15 10.57 -0.94
N ARG A 200 4.61 11.61 -1.58
CA ARG A 200 5.42 12.71 -2.12
C ARG A 200 6.05 13.59 -1.04
N THR A 201 5.44 13.69 0.13
CA THR A 201 5.93 14.51 1.27
C THR A 201 6.75 13.72 2.28
N HIS A 202 7.01 12.44 2.00
CA HIS A 202 7.90 11.55 2.75
C HIS A 202 8.77 10.79 1.73
N ALA A 203 9.43 11.56 0.88
CA ALA A 203 10.13 11.02 -0.26
C ALA A 203 11.42 10.29 0.14
N TYR A 204 11.75 9.28 -0.63
CA TYR A 204 13.02 8.57 -0.59
C TYR A 204 13.74 8.77 -1.92
N GLU A 205 14.52 9.83 -1.99
CA GLU A 205 15.30 10.17 -3.17
C GLU A 205 16.72 9.66 -3.01
N THR A 206 17.16 8.85 -3.96
CA THR A 206 18.47 8.22 -4.00
C THR A 206 19.11 8.45 -5.37
N GLU A 207 20.36 8.04 -5.53
CA GLU A 207 20.99 7.95 -6.83
C GLU A 207 20.31 6.83 -7.66
N ASP A 208 20.05 7.12 -8.94
CA ASP A 208 19.51 6.15 -9.87
C ASP A 208 20.58 5.12 -10.24
N ARG A 209 20.40 3.88 -9.79
CA ARG A 209 21.33 2.77 -10.00
C ARG A 209 20.95 1.87 -11.17
N ARG A 210 19.85 2.15 -11.86
CA ARG A 210 19.38 1.32 -12.97
C ARG A 210 20.37 1.36 -14.13
N PRO A 211 20.87 0.21 -14.59
CA PRO A 211 21.92 0.17 -15.63
C PRO A 211 21.37 0.48 -17.03
N ASP A 212 20.11 0.11 -17.29
CA ASP A 212 19.44 0.31 -18.57
C ASP A 212 17.92 0.43 -18.35
N THR A 213 17.31 1.46 -18.90
CA THR A 213 15.86 1.71 -18.84
C THR A 213 15.19 1.63 -20.21
N ASN A 214 15.84 1.04 -21.18
CA ASN A 214 15.29 0.76 -22.50
C ASN A 214 14.48 -0.54 -22.51
N ASN A 215 13.70 -0.75 -23.57
CA ASN A 215 12.95 -1.99 -23.81
C ASN A 215 11.97 -2.38 -22.69
N ILE A 216 11.35 -1.38 -22.07
CA ILE A 216 10.29 -1.62 -21.09
C ILE A 216 9.01 -2.01 -21.84
N PRO A 217 8.43 -3.20 -21.57
CA PRO A 217 7.22 -3.63 -22.24
C PRO A 217 6.01 -2.79 -21.80
N THR A 218 5.09 -2.57 -22.72
CA THR A 218 3.84 -1.87 -22.43
C THR A 218 2.86 -2.82 -21.73
N ARG A 219 2.27 -2.37 -20.63
CA ARG A 219 1.25 -3.12 -19.91
C ARG A 219 0.03 -3.38 -20.77
N ALA A 220 -0.50 -4.60 -20.68
CA ALA A 220 -1.82 -4.90 -21.20
C ALA A 220 -2.92 -4.18 -20.42
N GLU A 221 -4.07 -3.97 -21.04
CA GLU A 221 -5.21 -3.35 -20.37
C GLU A 221 -5.63 -4.16 -19.14
N TYR A 222 -6.07 -3.45 -18.12
CA TYR A 222 -6.60 -4.01 -16.89
C TYR A 222 -8.04 -3.52 -16.68
N THR A 223 -8.97 -4.45 -16.54
CA THR A 223 -10.37 -4.12 -16.25
C THR A 223 -10.59 -4.27 -14.73
N ALA A 224 -10.70 -3.14 -14.04
CA ALA A 224 -11.04 -3.11 -12.62
C ALA A 224 -12.49 -3.60 -12.41
N LYS A 225 -12.72 -4.27 -11.29
CA LYS A 225 -14.08 -4.61 -10.87
C LYS A 225 -14.87 -3.33 -10.57
N PRO A 226 -16.21 -3.32 -10.73
CA PRO A 226 -17.03 -2.11 -10.50
C PRO A 226 -16.81 -1.46 -9.13
N SER A 227 -16.60 -2.25 -8.08
CA SER A 227 -16.30 -1.76 -6.74
C SER A 227 -14.96 -1.03 -6.60
N SER A 228 -14.07 -1.20 -7.57
CA SER A 228 -12.77 -0.53 -7.63
C SER A 228 -12.79 0.74 -8.49
N ALA A 229 -13.85 0.94 -9.27
CA ALA A 229 -14.03 2.09 -10.14
C ALA A 229 -14.40 3.36 -9.35
N VAL A 230 -14.53 4.47 -10.08
CA VAL A 230 -14.95 5.77 -9.50
C VAL A 230 -16.31 5.63 -8.85
N GLU A 231 -16.43 6.08 -7.61
CA GLU A 231 -17.70 6.13 -6.91
C GLU A 231 -18.63 7.16 -7.54
N ALA A 232 -19.91 6.80 -7.67
CA ALA A 232 -20.93 7.78 -8.02
C ALA A 232 -21.00 8.85 -6.90
N PRO A 233 -21.23 10.12 -7.23
CA PRO A 233 -21.38 11.14 -6.21
C PRO A 233 -22.52 10.75 -5.26
N SER A 234 -22.17 10.53 -4.00
CA SER A 234 -23.15 10.24 -2.95
C SER A 234 -23.99 11.47 -2.74
N SER A 235 -25.30 11.36 -3.01
CA SER A 235 -26.26 12.33 -2.51
C SER A 235 -26.28 12.19 -0.98
N SER A 236 -25.73 13.19 -0.32
CA SER A 236 -25.70 13.26 1.14
C SER A 236 -27.11 13.48 1.68
N GLU A 237 -27.69 12.47 2.29
CA GLU A 237 -28.66 12.70 3.34
C GLU A 237 -28.06 12.18 4.65
N ALA A 238 -27.74 13.13 5.50
CA ALA A 238 -27.27 12.89 6.84
C ALA A 238 -28.40 12.32 7.70
N VAL A 239 -28.28 11.09 8.13
CA VAL A 239 -29.03 10.60 9.29
C VAL A 239 -28.06 10.55 10.46
N SER A 240 -28.21 11.54 11.34
CA SER A 240 -27.55 11.57 12.64
C SER A 240 -28.18 10.50 13.53
N SER A 241 -27.42 9.45 13.84
CA SER A 241 -27.70 8.62 15.00
C SER A 241 -26.50 8.70 15.95
N SER A 242 -26.71 9.36 17.07
CA SER A 242 -25.76 9.42 18.17
C SER A 242 -25.70 8.07 18.88
N VAL A 243 -24.67 7.31 18.59
CA VAL A 243 -24.24 6.20 19.44
C VAL A 243 -23.06 6.71 20.26
N VAL A 244 -23.20 6.67 21.56
CA VAL A 244 -22.09 6.95 22.49
C VAL A 244 -21.18 5.73 22.43
N GLU A 245 -20.09 5.83 21.67
CA GLU A 245 -19.03 4.82 21.66
C GLU A 245 -18.02 5.08 22.77
N GLU A 246 -17.69 4.04 23.48
CA GLU A 246 -16.57 4.03 24.43
C GLU A 246 -15.28 4.20 23.62
N LYS A 247 -14.61 5.36 23.81
CA LYS A 247 -13.38 5.71 23.10
C LYS A 247 -12.23 4.90 23.66
N THR A 248 -11.80 3.90 22.97
CA THR A 248 -10.48 3.29 23.17
C THR A 248 -9.45 4.00 22.31
N GLU A 249 -8.57 4.78 22.92
CA GLU A 249 -7.41 5.33 22.23
C GLU A 249 -6.45 4.20 21.88
N TYR A 250 -6.29 3.90 20.60
CA TYR A 250 -5.31 2.96 20.11
C TYR A 250 -4.48 3.60 18.99
N GLN A 251 -3.21 3.79 19.26
CA GLN A 251 -2.23 4.26 18.28
C GLN A 251 -1.03 3.32 18.25
N ALA A 252 -0.65 2.87 17.07
CA ALA A 252 0.61 2.17 16.90
C ALA A 252 1.78 3.14 17.10
N ASP A 253 2.73 2.79 17.98
CA ASP A 253 3.95 3.58 18.17
C ASP A 253 5.07 2.99 17.31
N TYR A 254 5.52 3.75 16.33
CA TYR A 254 6.59 3.37 15.40
C TYR A 254 7.98 3.79 15.88
N ARG A 255 8.13 4.19 17.13
CA ARG A 255 9.42 4.46 17.73
C ARG A 255 10.05 3.17 18.23
N VAL A 256 11.32 2.99 17.96
CA VAL A 256 12.08 1.84 18.42
C VAL A 256 12.62 2.12 19.82
N ASP A 257 12.32 1.25 20.75
CA ASP A 257 12.93 1.29 22.08
C ASP A 257 14.25 0.51 22.05
N LYS A 258 15.37 1.25 22.09
CA LYS A 258 16.71 0.66 22.08
C LYS A 258 17.25 0.39 23.49
N THR A 259 16.39 0.23 24.46
CA THR A 259 16.80 -0.19 25.80
C THR A 259 16.72 -1.71 25.92
N GLY A 260 17.83 -2.36 25.63
CA GLY A 260 18.05 -3.78 25.85
C GLY A 260 19.52 -4.08 26.05
#